data_02ef6e72db69b1f91affa2648eb8879b
#
_entry.id   02ef6e72db69b1f91affa2648eb8879b
#
_cell.length_a   1.000
_cell.length_b   1.000
_cell.length_c   1.000
_cell.angle_alpha   90.00
_cell.angle_beta   90.00
_cell.angle_gamma   90.00
#
_symmetry.space_group_name_H-M   'P 1'
#
loop_
_entity.id
_entity.type
_entity.pdbx_description
1 polymer ?
#
loop_
_entity_poly.entity_id
_entity_poly.type
_entity_poly.pdbx_seq_one_letter_code
_entity_poly.pdbx_strand_id
1 'polypeptide(L)'
;VIVTDKGTFKVISEYNIRAVLCDGVTKVVRQDGSGVAMPNLLPSAFFVIEPSHDKKNVVGYNIIGGGFGHGVGMSQNGAKNMALQGLGAEQILNFFYEGCEICSGQ
;
A
#
# COMPACT_ATOMS: atom_id res chain seq x y z
N VAL A 1 14.40 4.90 4.42
CA VAL A 1 15.38 5.96 4.72
C VAL A 1 15.37 6.95 3.57
N ILE A 2 15.28 8.23 3.88
CA ILE A 2 15.35 9.34 2.91
C ILE A 2 16.68 10.07 3.16
N VAL A 3 17.48 10.19 2.13
CA VAL A 3 18.77 10.89 2.19
C VAL A 3 18.66 12.18 1.37
N THR A 4 19.00 13.30 1.99
CA THR A 4 18.96 14.63 1.38
C THR A 4 20.28 15.39 1.68
N ASP A 5 20.44 16.54 1.08
CA ASP A 5 21.52 17.51 1.40
C ASP A 5 21.48 18.00 2.87
N LYS A 6 20.31 17.92 3.52
CA LYS A 6 20.09 18.33 4.91
C LYS A 6 20.24 17.20 5.92
N GLY A 7 20.44 15.95 5.46
CA GLY A 7 20.64 14.80 6.34
C GLY A 7 19.91 13.54 5.91
N THR A 8 19.97 12.57 6.81
CA THR A 8 19.34 11.25 6.63
C THR A 8 18.17 11.12 7.60
N PHE A 9 17.00 10.80 7.06
CA PHE A 9 15.75 10.67 7.80
C PHE A 9 15.24 9.26 7.72
N LYS A 10 14.92 8.66 8.86
CA LYS A 10 14.28 7.33 8.93
C LYS A 10 12.79 7.50 9.12
N VAL A 11 12.01 7.01 8.16
CA VAL A 11 10.54 6.95 8.25
C VAL A 11 10.14 5.56 8.70
N ILE A 12 9.35 5.48 9.76
CA ILE A 12 8.91 4.22 10.38
C ILE A 12 7.39 4.14 10.28
N SER A 13 6.86 2.95 10.12
CA SER A 13 5.48 2.54 9.88
C SER A 13 5.01 2.73 8.43
N GLU A 14 4.11 1.84 8.01
CA GLU A 14 3.53 1.88 6.67
C GLU A 14 2.73 3.18 6.44
N TYR A 15 2.00 3.62 7.45
CA TYR A 15 1.22 4.85 7.39
C TYR A 15 2.10 6.07 7.10
N ASN A 16 3.19 6.24 7.86
CA ASN A 16 4.10 7.37 7.69
C ASN A 16 4.83 7.31 6.35
N ILE A 17 5.19 6.12 5.87
CA ILE A 17 5.81 5.94 4.55
C ILE A 17 4.86 6.40 3.44
N ARG A 18 3.59 6.00 3.51
CA ARG A 18 2.55 6.41 2.55
C ARG A 18 2.28 7.92 2.60
N ALA A 19 2.28 8.50 3.80
CA ALA A 19 2.00 9.91 4.00
C ALA A 19 3.14 10.81 3.50
N VAL A 20 4.39 10.48 3.82
CA VAL A 20 5.54 11.32 3.46
C VAL A 20 5.83 11.35 1.96
N LEU A 21 5.42 10.32 1.24
CA LEU A 21 5.57 10.23 -0.22
C LEU A 21 4.36 10.76 -0.99
N CYS A 22 3.34 11.22 -0.28
CA CYS A 22 2.13 11.79 -0.86
C CYS A 22 2.22 13.32 -0.84
N ASP A 23 2.27 13.95 -2.01
CA ASP A 23 2.35 15.40 -2.15
C ASP A 23 0.97 16.10 -2.23
N GLY A 24 -0.11 15.32 -2.23
CA GLY A 24 -1.48 15.80 -2.33
C GLY A 24 -1.94 16.23 -3.72
N VAL A 25 -1.05 16.31 -4.70
CA VAL A 25 -1.31 16.78 -6.08
C VAL A 25 -1.10 15.69 -7.12
N THR A 26 -0.10 14.85 -6.91
CA THR A 26 0.24 13.75 -7.84
C THR A 26 -0.90 12.73 -7.89
N LYS A 27 -1.28 12.36 -9.10
CA LYS A 27 -2.30 11.34 -9.33
C LYS A 27 -1.67 9.96 -9.41
N VAL A 28 -2.29 9.01 -8.74
CA VAL A 28 -1.98 7.60 -8.93
C VAL A 28 -2.63 7.13 -10.23
N VAL A 29 -1.84 6.63 -11.16
CA VAL A 29 -2.32 6.06 -12.42
C VAL A 29 -2.57 4.57 -12.21
N ARG A 30 -3.79 4.12 -12.46
CA ARG A 30 -4.18 2.71 -12.38
C ARG A 30 -3.80 1.95 -13.65
N GLN A 31 -3.90 0.61 -13.62
CA GLN A 31 -3.61 -0.24 -14.76
C GLN A 31 -4.49 0.04 -15.99
N ASP A 32 -5.71 0.54 -15.77
CA ASP A 32 -6.64 0.97 -16.83
C ASP A 32 -6.34 2.35 -17.40
N GLY A 33 -5.27 3.00 -16.93
CA GLY A 33 -4.87 4.35 -17.32
C GLY A 33 -5.63 5.47 -16.61
N SER A 34 -6.60 5.17 -15.77
CA SER A 34 -7.35 6.19 -15.02
C SER A 34 -6.48 6.81 -13.92
N GLY A 35 -6.56 8.12 -13.77
CA GLY A 35 -5.89 8.87 -12.71
C GLY A 35 -6.79 9.08 -11.50
N VAL A 36 -6.30 8.75 -10.30
CA VAL A 36 -7.02 8.97 -9.04
C VAL A 36 -6.20 9.89 -8.14
N ALA A 37 -6.84 10.95 -7.67
CA ALA A 37 -6.22 11.85 -6.70
C ALA A 37 -6.11 11.15 -5.33
N MET A 38 -4.92 11.23 -4.74
CA MET A 38 -4.63 10.72 -3.40
C MET A 38 -4.10 11.87 -2.55
N PRO A 39 -4.98 12.69 -1.96
CA PRO A 39 -4.58 13.96 -1.36
C PRO A 39 -3.73 13.81 -0.10
N ASN A 40 -3.87 12.70 0.63
CA ASN A 40 -3.27 12.59 1.96
C ASN A 40 -2.41 11.34 2.16
N LEU A 41 -2.61 10.30 1.34
CA LEU A 41 -2.00 9.00 1.60
C LEU A 41 -1.90 8.18 0.32
N LEU A 42 -0.73 7.58 0.03
CA LEU A 42 -0.60 6.61 -1.05
C LEU A 42 -1.50 5.38 -0.81
N PRO A 43 -1.93 4.65 -1.87
CA PRO A 43 -2.82 3.50 -1.72
C PRO A 43 -2.28 2.40 -0.83
N SER A 44 -0.98 2.14 -0.88
CA SER A 44 -0.29 1.13 -0.06
C SER A 44 1.19 1.49 0.12
N ALA A 45 1.90 0.73 0.97
CA ALA A 45 3.36 0.77 1.08
C ALA A 45 4.06 -0.32 0.24
N PHE A 46 3.33 -1.06 -0.59
CA PHE A 46 3.88 -2.06 -1.50
C PHE A 46 4.27 -1.40 -2.82
N PHE A 47 5.49 -0.89 -2.88
CA PHE A 47 6.00 -0.23 -4.07
C PHE A 47 7.52 -0.34 -4.19
N VAL A 48 8.01 -0.08 -5.38
CA VAL A 48 9.41 0.24 -5.68
C VAL A 48 9.52 1.68 -6.14
N ILE A 49 10.68 2.29 -5.94
CA ILE A 49 10.97 3.66 -6.37
C ILE A 49 12.08 3.58 -7.42
N GLU A 50 11.81 4.11 -8.59
CA GLU A 50 12.77 4.19 -9.69
C GLU A 50 13.10 5.64 -9.99
N PRO A 51 14.38 6.04 -10.00
CA PRO A 51 14.75 7.40 -10.36
C PRO A 51 14.54 7.65 -11.86
N SER A 52 13.96 8.79 -12.16
CA SER A 52 13.89 9.31 -13.54
C SER A 52 15.09 10.20 -13.81
N HIS A 53 15.74 10.00 -14.95
CA HIS A 53 16.95 10.72 -15.31
C HIS A 53 16.74 11.57 -16.57
N ASP A 54 17.31 12.78 -16.55
CA ASP A 54 17.65 13.52 -17.74
C ASP A 54 19.18 13.53 -17.88
N LYS A 55 19.67 12.82 -18.88
CA LYS A 55 21.11 12.52 -19.07
C LYS A 55 21.70 11.83 -17.84
N LYS A 56 22.50 12.53 -17.03
CA LYS A 56 23.13 12.03 -15.81
C LYS A 56 22.47 12.52 -14.51
N ASN A 57 21.48 13.41 -14.63
CA ASN A 57 20.85 14.03 -13.45
C ASN A 57 19.53 13.33 -13.13
N VAL A 58 19.30 13.06 -11.86
CA VAL A 58 17.98 12.62 -11.37
C VAL A 58 17.06 13.83 -11.39
N VAL A 59 15.96 13.73 -12.13
CA VAL A 59 14.96 14.80 -12.29
C VAL A 59 13.65 14.49 -11.60
N GLY A 60 13.49 13.27 -11.09
CA GLY A 60 12.30 12.84 -10.38
C GLY A 60 12.36 11.37 -10.01
N TYR A 61 11.24 10.85 -9.51
CA TYR A 61 11.09 9.46 -9.12
C TYR A 61 9.74 8.92 -9.59
N ASN A 62 9.76 7.70 -10.12
CA ASN A 62 8.55 6.93 -10.40
C ASN A 62 8.30 5.98 -9.23
N ILE A 63 7.09 6.00 -8.69
CA ILE A 63 6.65 5.07 -7.67
C ILE A 63 5.73 4.06 -8.35
N ILE A 64 6.14 2.80 -8.40
CA ILE A 64 5.40 1.72 -9.04
C ILE A 64 5.01 0.73 -7.96
N GLY A 65 3.72 0.51 -7.77
CA GLY A 65 3.24 -0.31 -6.67
C GLY A 65 1.90 -0.98 -6.93
N GLY A 66 1.43 -1.69 -5.93
CA GLY A 66 0.16 -2.39 -5.96
C GLY A 66 -0.51 -2.45 -4.60
N GLY A 67 -1.76 -2.90 -4.59
CA GLY A 67 -2.55 -3.04 -3.38
C GLY A 67 -3.27 -1.75 -2.95
N PHE A 68 -4.17 -1.93 -1.99
CA PHE A 68 -4.94 -0.85 -1.38
C PHE A 68 -5.15 -1.17 0.10
N GLY A 69 -4.46 -0.45 0.98
CA GLY A 69 -4.51 -0.65 2.42
C GLY A 69 -3.12 -0.88 3.04
N HIS A 70 -3.12 -1.24 4.32
CA HIS A 70 -1.89 -1.37 5.12
C HIS A 70 -1.12 -2.69 4.89
N GLY A 71 -1.79 -3.74 4.38
CA GLY A 71 -1.15 -5.04 4.10
C GLY A 71 -0.75 -5.86 5.34
N VAL A 72 -1.35 -5.57 6.50
CA VAL A 72 -0.98 -6.19 7.79
C VAL A 72 -1.92 -7.31 8.20
N GLY A 73 -3.13 -7.36 7.63
CA GLY A 73 -4.13 -8.34 8.01
C GLY A 73 -5.15 -8.59 6.90
N MET A 74 -6.34 -9.01 7.29
CA MET A 74 -7.41 -9.38 6.39
C MET A 74 -7.83 -8.23 5.46
N SER A 75 -7.87 -8.50 4.16
CA SER A 75 -8.47 -7.58 3.18
C SER A 75 -9.98 -7.56 3.34
N GLN A 76 -10.55 -6.40 3.74
CA GLN A 76 -12.01 -6.25 3.88
C GLN A 76 -12.75 -6.52 2.57
N ASN A 77 -12.23 -6.02 1.44
CA ASN A 77 -12.82 -6.27 0.12
C ASN A 77 -12.64 -7.72 -0.31
N GLY A 78 -11.50 -8.34 0.00
CA GLY A 78 -11.26 -9.76 -0.22
C GLY A 78 -12.24 -10.62 0.56
N ALA A 79 -12.37 -10.38 1.86
CA ALA A 79 -13.31 -11.09 2.73
C ALA A 79 -14.77 -10.93 2.27
N LYS A 80 -15.17 -9.71 1.89
CA LYS A 80 -16.50 -9.45 1.32
C LYS A 80 -16.75 -10.26 0.04
N ASN A 81 -15.79 -10.30 -0.88
CA ASN A 81 -15.94 -11.05 -2.12
C ASN A 81 -16.00 -12.56 -1.87
N MET A 82 -15.22 -13.08 -0.95
CA MET A 82 -15.27 -14.49 -0.54
C MET A 82 -16.63 -14.85 0.09
N ALA A 83 -17.16 -13.98 0.95
CA ALA A 83 -18.51 -14.17 1.52
C ALA A 83 -19.61 -14.15 0.45
N LEU A 84 -19.52 -13.27 -0.55
CA LEU A 84 -20.45 -13.23 -1.69
C LEU A 84 -20.38 -14.50 -2.55
N GLN A 85 -19.25 -15.20 -2.55
CA GLN A 85 -19.08 -16.51 -3.20
C GLN A 85 -19.54 -17.69 -2.33
N GLY A 86 -20.05 -17.40 -1.13
CA GLY A 86 -20.62 -18.42 -0.23
C GLY A 86 -19.64 -19.02 0.79
N LEU A 87 -18.41 -18.46 0.92
CA LEU A 87 -17.50 -18.93 1.95
C LEU A 87 -17.94 -18.45 3.34
N GLY A 88 -17.88 -19.36 4.32
CA GLY A 88 -18.18 -19.05 5.72
C GLY A 88 -17.07 -18.25 6.41
N ALA A 89 -17.39 -17.65 7.55
CA ALA A 89 -16.46 -16.80 8.31
C ALA A 89 -15.15 -17.53 8.67
N GLU A 90 -15.24 -18.78 9.09
CA GLU A 90 -14.07 -19.61 9.43
C GLU A 90 -13.14 -19.83 8.24
N GLN A 91 -13.69 -20.12 7.06
CA GLN A 91 -12.91 -20.29 5.84
C GLN A 91 -12.21 -18.99 5.43
N ILE A 92 -12.89 -17.86 5.57
CA ILE A 92 -12.33 -16.54 5.27
C ILE A 92 -11.20 -16.19 6.25
N LEU A 93 -11.40 -16.42 7.55
CA LEU A 93 -10.38 -16.15 8.56
C LEU A 93 -9.15 -17.02 8.36
N ASN A 94 -9.31 -18.32 8.12
CA ASN A 94 -8.20 -19.24 7.88
C ASN A 94 -7.42 -18.91 6.58
N PHE A 95 -8.08 -18.33 5.59
CA PHE A 95 -7.41 -17.86 4.37
C PHE A 95 -6.44 -16.70 4.65
N PHE A 96 -6.83 -15.75 5.51
CA PHE A 96 -6.00 -14.58 5.81
C PHE A 96 -5.04 -14.76 6.97
N TYR A 97 -5.30 -15.71 7.86
CA TYR A 97 -4.52 -15.97 9.08
C TYR A 97 -4.16 -17.44 9.18
N GLU A 98 -3.25 -17.84 8.30
CA GLU A 98 -2.75 -19.22 8.26
C GLU A 98 -2.07 -19.61 9.57
N GLY A 99 -2.36 -20.81 10.08
CA GLY A 99 -1.80 -21.33 11.33
C GLY A 99 -2.39 -20.75 12.62
N CYS A 100 -3.49 -20.00 12.54
CA CYS A 100 -4.23 -19.52 13.69
C CYS A 100 -5.43 -20.43 13.99
N GLU A 101 -5.75 -20.60 15.26
CA GLU A 101 -6.98 -21.27 15.73
C GLU A 101 -8.05 -20.22 16.02
N ILE A 102 -9.28 -20.52 15.60
CA ILE A 102 -10.44 -19.67 15.89
C ILE A 102 -11.05 -20.14 17.20
N CYS A 103 -10.90 -19.31 18.23
CA CYS A 103 -11.48 -19.56 19.55
C CYS A 103 -12.73 -18.70 19.76
N SER A 104 -13.79 -19.27 20.35
CA SER A 104 -14.89 -18.48 20.88
C SER A 104 -14.39 -17.70 22.09
N GLY A 105 -14.45 -16.37 22.05
CA GLY A 105 -14.15 -15.54 23.22
C GLY A 105 -15.10 -15.89 24.38
N GLN A 106 -14.52 -16.06 25.56
CA GLN A 106 -15.28 -16.14 26.80
C GLN A 106 -15.63 -14.74 27.29
#